data_6398b39ecd461980d400aac1b2d0daf7
#
_entry.id   6398b39ecd461980d400aac1b2d0daf7
#
_cell.length_a   1.000
_cell.length_b   1.000
_cell.length_c   1.000
_cell.angle_alpha   90.00
_cell.angle_beta   90.00
_cell.angle_gamma   90.00
#
_symmetry.space_group_name_H-M   'P 1'
#
loop_
_entity.id
_entity.type
_entity.pdbx_description
1 polymer ?
#
loop_
_entity_poly.entity_id
_entity_poly.type
_entity_poly.pdbx_seq_one_letter_code
_entity_poly.pdbx_strand_id
1 'polypeptide(L)'
;MSGKVGDNLYRASGVVAAAAGGGGLEWCSSIQSTAFCASAGKGYFVNTCGGAVTVTLPATASAGDTIELKDYKRTWGCNQITINTNSLNFQGSASTDVITYDTTGQAVTIVYADATRGWLPTVDDDTPCKVTYSVQFLVVAGGGGCGFYYAAGGAGGYRTIATKAFSVNPGTTYPITVGGGGAGAASAPPGLGTPGENSVFSTMTSAGGGAGKGDSSNPGNADDGGSGGAMGYTPPYGAAGAGNVPPTTCTPTGAQGFPGGVTTGSGGGGGGGGATQAGQDGKGASTPAPSGYAGGNGGAGGTSTISGTAVERAGGGGGTGIQTGGTATGGGGAGMAYIPATGNPGTVNTGGGAGGGTAINLASGGSGIIIIRRLTACSTSTSGTVTTCGSDTIHTFTGDGTFVA
;
A
#
# COMPACT_ATOMS: atom_id res chain seq x y z
N MET A 1 19.75 29.96 -68.63
CA MET A 1 18.72 28.99 -68.20
C MET A 1 18.81 28.59 -66.74
N SER A 2 19.50 29.33 -66.01
CA SER A 2 19.62 29.06 -64.59
C SER A 2 18.38 29.41 -63.81
N GLY A 3 17.62 30.31 -64.26
CA GLY A 3 16.41 30.66 -63.57
C GLY A 3 15.40 29.56 -63.46
N LYS A 4 15.45 28.72 -64.39
CA LYS A 4 14.54 27.61 -64.33
C LYS A 4 14.79 26.60 -63.24
N VAL A 5 16.01 26.44 -62.94
CA VAL A 5 16.35 25.50 -61.91
C VAL A 5 15.90 25.99 -60.54
N GLY A 6 16.12 27.23 -60.34
CA GLY A 6 15.66 27.79 -59.12
C GLY A 6 14.17 27.88 -59.02
N ASP A 7 13.57 28.17 -60.15
CA ASP A 7 12.17 28.31 -60.10
C ASP A 7 11.51 27.03 -59.77
N ASN A 8 12.13 26.09 -60.26
CA ASN A 8 11.50 24.96 -59.96
C ASN A 8 11.51 24.52 -58.70
N LEU A 9 12.39 24.83 -58.40
CA LEU A 9 12.52 24.39 -57.23
C LEU A 9 11.66 24.72 -56.39
N TYR A 10 11.51 25.08 -56.62
CA TYR A 10 11.13 25.28 -55.73
C TYR A 10 10.17 25.26 -55.45
N ARG A 11 10.17 25.38 -55.75
CA ARG A 11 9.36 25.49 -55.33
C ARG A 11 8.52 24.78 -55.13
N ALA A 12 8.75 24.23 -55.77
CA ALA A 12 8.02 23.06 -55.46
C ALA A 12 7.85 22.89 -54.06
N SER A 13 8.81 23.26 -53.69
CA SER A 13 8.80 23.40 -52.40
C SER A 13 7.83 24.25 -51.96
N GLY A 14 7.61 25.16 -52.60
CA GLY A 14 6.53 25.93 -52.26
C GLY A 14 5.33 25.08 -52.09
N VAL A 15 5.29 24.15 -52.86
CA VAL A 15 4.29 23.22 -52.69
C VAL A 15 4.34 22.46 -51.45
N VAL A 16 5.46 22.36 -50.94
CA VAL A 16 5.55 21.79 -49.63
C VAL A 16 4.78 22.62 -48.63
N ALA A 17 4.82 23.89 -48.83
CA ALA A 17 3.94 24.69 -47.97
C ALA A 17 2.49 24.40 -48.26
N ALA A 18 2.21 24.08 -49.45
CA ALA A 18 0.88 23.72 -49.78
C ALA A 18 0.52 22.28 -49.49
N ALA A 19 1.46 21.49 -49.40
CA ALA A 19 1.19 20.19 -48.85
C ALA A 19 0.84 20.34 -47.37
N ALA A 20 0.42 21.31 -47.28
CA ALA A 20 -0.60 21.60 -46.67
C ALA A 20 -1.02 20.82 -45.45
N GLY A 21 -0.73 21.18 -44.56
CA GLY A 21 -0.83 20.61 -43.30
C GLY A 21 0.54 20.28 -42.73
N GLY A 22 1.57 20.39 -43.51
CA GLY A 22 2.92 20.33 -43.04
C GLY A 22 3.53 21.68 -42.74
N GLY A 23 2.75 22.70 -42.58
CA GLY A 23 3.21 23.99 -42.11
C GLY A 23 3.77 23.84 -40.71
N GLY A 24 4.99 24.30 -40.48
CA GLY A 24 5.53 24.41 -39.13
C GLY A 24 4.56 25.20 -38.25
N LEU A 25 4.64 24.95 -36.94
CA LEU A 25 3.82 25.66 -35.97
C LEU A 25 3.98 27.18 -36.12
N GLU A 26 2.89 27.88 -36.15
CA GLU A 26 2.89 29.35 -36.12
C GLU A 26 3.08 29.81 -34.67
N TRP A 27 4.20 30.43 -34.38
CA TRP A 27 4.46 30.96 -33.06
C TRP A 27 3.69 32.24 -32.78
N CYS A 28 2.97 32.28 -31.67
CA CYS A 28 2.30 33.48 -31.21
C CYS A 28 3.32 34.57 -30.86
N SER A 29 3.11 35.75 -31.38
CA SER A 29 3.99 36.90 -31.13
C SER A 29 3.88 37.46 -29.71
N SER A 30 2.80 37.16 -29.00
CA SER A 30 2.57 37.55 -27.61
C SER A 30 3.05 36.47 -26.64
N ILE A 31 3.79 36.90 -25.61
CA ILE A 31 4.20 36.02 -24.51
C ILE A 31 3.02 35.86 -23.56
N GLN A 32 2.67 34.61 -23.24
CA GLN A 32 1.57 34.31 -22.36
C GLN A 32 2.04 34.32 -20.89
N SER A 33 1.51 35.21 -20.08
CA SER A 33 1.83 35.32 -18.65
C SER A 33 0.64 35.18 -17.71
N THR A 34 -0.52 34.91 -18.27
CA THR A 34 -1.78 34.61 -17.56
C THR A 34 -2.47 33.42 -18.23
N ALA A 35 -3.51 32.86 -17.62
CA ALA A 35 -4.27 31.76 -18.21
C ALA A 35 -4.78 32.12 -19.61
N PHE A 36 -4.68 31.18 -20.55
CA PHE A 36 -5.08 31.37 -21.95
C PHE A 36 -5.61 30.08 -22.58
N CYS A 37 -6.32 30.23 -23.72
CA CYS A 37 -6.75 29.12 -24.55
C CYS A 37 -5.78 28.93 -25.72
N ALA A 38 -5.22 27.74 -25.85
CA ALA A 38 -4.35 27.36 -26.95
C ALA A 38 -5.19 26.95 -28.18
N SER A 39 -4.61 27.12 -29.36
CA SER A 39 -5.20 26.68 -30.64
C SER A 39 -4.27 25.70 -31.34
N ALA A 40 -4.84 24.74 -32.03
CA ALA A 40 -4.08 23.80 -32.84
C ALA A 40 -3.25 24.54 -33.93
N GLY A 41 -2.08 24.01 -34.24
CA GLY A 41 -1.14 24.58 -35.20
C GLY A 41 -0.29 25.73 -34.66
N LYS A 42 -0.36 26.03 -33.35
CA LYS A 42 0.37 27.17 -32.76
C LYS A 42 1.38 26.78 -31.69
N GLY A 43 2.47 27.55 -31.63
CA GLY A 43 3.45 27.56 -30.56
C GLY A 43 3.31 28.78 -29.63
N TYR A 44 3.54 28.60 -28.34
CA TYR A 44 3.38 29.65 -27.34
C TYR A 44 4.61 29.74 -26.43
N PHE A 45 5.11 30.95 -26.25
CA PHE A 45 6.05 31.26 -25.18
C PHE A 45 5.28 31.58 -23.90
N VAL A 46 5.50 30.80 -22.84
CA VAL A 46 4.77 30.94 -21.57
C VAL A 46 5.72 31.41 -20.48
N ASN A 47 5.38 32.54 -19.86
CA ASN A 47 6.15 33.16 -18.79
C ASN A 47 5.44 33.02 -17.45
N THR A 48 5.96 32.19 -16.58
CA THR A 48 5.39 31.93 -15.24
C THR A 48 6.10 32.73 -14.13
N CYS A 49 6.87 33.77 -14.47
CA CYS A 49 7.60 34.57 -13.48
C CYS A 49 6.70 35.21 -12.42
N GLY A 50 5.45 35.53 -12.77
CA GLY A 50 4.45 36.12 -11.87
C GLY A 50 3.54 35.13 -11.17
N GLY A 51 3.67 33.84 -11.42
CA GLY A 51 2.83 32.78 -10.87
C GLY A 51 2.54 31.68 -11.89
N ALA A 52 1.88 30.61 -11.43
CA ALA A 52 1.49 29.50 -12.30
C ALA A 52 0.51 29.96 -13.40
N VAL A 53 0.62 29.36 -14.58
CA VAL A 53 -0.22 29.68 -15.75
C VAL A 53 -1.01 28.45 -16.18
N THR A 54 -2.32 28.61 -16.38
CA THR A 54 -3.17 27.55 -16.93
C THR A 54 -3.29 27.71 -18.44
N VAL A 55 -2.99 26.62 -19.16
CA VAL A 55 -3.17 26.53 -20.62
C VAL A 55 -4.38 25.64 -20.88
N THR A 56 -5.44 26.18 -21.46
CA THR A 56 -6.63 25.42 -21.85
C THR A 56 -6.50 24.97 -23.30
N LEU A 57 -6.54 23.65 -23.52
CA LEU A 57 -6.50 23.06 -24.85
C LEU A 57 -7.84 23.21 -25.58
N PRO A 58 -7.88 23.05 -26.92
CA PRO A 58 -9.13 23.09 -27.67
C PRO A 58 -10.13 22.02 -27.17
N ALA A 59 -11.41 22.40 -27.11
CA ALA A 59 -12.50 21.47 -26.76
C ALA A 59 -12.80 20.45 -27.87
N THR A 60 -12.33 20.70 -29.08
CA THR A 60 -12.42 19.80 -30.23
C THR A 60 -11.07 19.74 -30.91
N ALA A 61 -10.65 18.56 -31.32
CA ALA A 61 -9.38 18.35 -32.01
C ALA A 61 -9.50 17.25 -33.06
N SER A 62 -8.67 17.33 -34.08
CA SER A 62 -8.50 16.32 -35.13
C SER A 62 -7.16 15.64 -35.03
N ALA A 63 -7.07 14.38 -35.45
CA ALA A 63 -5.81 13.65 -35.45
C ALA A 63 -4.72 14.41 -36.19
N GLY A 64 -3.58 14.64 -35.52
CA GLY A 64 -2.46 15.43 -36.02
C GLY A 64 -2.44 16.91 -35.59
N ASP A 65 -3.51 17.40 -34.96
CA ASP A 65 -3.49 18.75 -34.35
C ASP A 65 -2.35 18.83 -33.36
N THR A 66 -1.53 19.87 -33.47
CA THR A 66 -0.28 20.03 -32.71
C THR A 66 -0.26 21.37 -32.00
N ILE A 67 0.24 21.38 -30.78
CA ILE A 67 0.49 22.59 -29.97
C ILE A 67 1.88 22.47 -29.37
N GLU A 68 2.63 23.57 -29.39
CA GLU A 68 3.95 23.64 -28.73
C GLU A 68 3.95 24.73 -27.65
N LEU A 69 4.53 24.39 -26.50
CA LEU A 69 4.69 25.29 -25.35
C LEU A 69 6.18 25.40 -24.99
N LYS A 70 6.67 26.62 -24.75
CA LYS A 70 8.05 26.85 -24.37
C LYS A 70 8.16 27.75 -23.16
N ASP A 71 8.95 27.31 -22.17
CA ASP A 71 9.31 28.14 -21.01
C ASP A 71 10.13 29.36 -21.46
N TYR A 72 9.50 30.52 -21.40
CA TYR A 72 10.10 31.78 -21.89
C TYR A 72 11.24 32.28 -21.02
N LYS A 73 11.08 32.27 -19.70
CA LYS A 73 12.07 32.82 -18.75
C LYS A 73 12.76 31.75 -17.91
N ARG A 74 12.58 30.49 -18.22
CA ARG A 74 13.14 29.35 -17.45
C ARG A 74 12.62 29.33 -16.01
N THR A 75 11.32 29.59 -15.83
CA THR A 75 10.68 29.73 -14.52
C THR A 75 9.64 28.65 -14.19
N TRP A 76 9.39 27.68 -15.09
CA TRP A 76 8.43 26.62 -14.83
C TRP A 76 8.81 25.75 -13.62
N GLY A 77 10.09 25.58 -13.32
CA GLY A 77 10.55 24.89 -12.11
C GLY A 77 10.19 25.59 -10.80
N CYS A 78 9.90 26.90 -10.84
CA CYS A 78 9.43 27.64 -9.66
C CYS A 78 7.91 27.80 -9.65
N ASN A 79 7.32 28.05 -10.81
CA ASN A 79 5.89 28.23 -11.01
C ASN A 79 5.48 27.44 -12.25
N GLN A 80 4.86 26.31 -12.05
CA GLN A 80 4.49 25.39 -13.12
C GLN A 80 3.43 25.94 -14.07
N ILE A 81 3.34 25.37 -15.27
CA ILE A 81 2.14 25.47 -16.08
C ILE A 81 1.18 24.30 -15.78
N THR A 82 -0.10 24.56 -15.88
CA THR A 82 -1.14 23.55 -15.76
C THR A 82 -1.89 23.42 -17.07
N ILE A 83 -2.06 22.21 -17.56
CA ILE A 83 -2.83 21.93 -18.77
C ILE A 83 -4.27 21.58 -18.38
N ASN A 84 -5.21 22.37 -18.88
CA ASN A 84 -6.64 22.04 -18.86
C ASN A 84 -6.97 21.41 -20.21
N THR A 85 -7.31 20.15 -20.21
CA THR A 85 -7.58 19.37 -21.42
C THR A 85 -8.92 19.65 -22.05
N ASN A 86 -9.76 20.46 -21.41
CA ASN A 86 -11.04 20.93 -21.92
C ASN A 86 -11.98 19.80 -22.39
N SER A 87 -12.11 18.78 -21.54
CA SER A 87 -12.94 17.58 -21.73
C SER A 87 -12.40 16.53 -22.72
N LEU A 88 -11.26 16.74 -23.34
CA LEU A 88 -10.58 15.70 -24.12
C LEU A 88 -9.64 14.90 -23.25
N ASN A 89 -9.35 13.66 -23.66
CA ASN A 89 -8.35 12.83 -22.95
C ASN A 89 -6.92 13.36 -23.13
N PHE A 90 -6.06 13.02 -22.19
CA PHE A 90 -4.62 13.25 -22.28
C PHE A 90 -3.89 11.97 -21.91
N GLN A 91 -3.07 11.43 -22.80
CA GLN A 91 -2.40 10.12 -22.67
C GLN A 91 -3.36 8.96 -22.32
N GLY A 92 -4.63 9.09 -22.67
CA GLY A 92 -5.67 8.10 -22.39
C GLY A 92 -6.35 8.24 -21.02
N SER A 93 -6.02 9.27 -20.27
CA SER A 93 -6.70 9.60 -19.01
C SER A 93 -7.80 10.61 -19.22
N ALA A 94 -8.83 10.55 -18.36
CA ALA A 94 -9.96 11.45 -18.38
C ALA A 94 -9.55 12.90 -18.09
N SER A 95 -10.33 13.84 -18.58
CA SER A 95 -10.10 15.28 -18.50
C SER A 95 -10.08 15.90 -17.09
N THR A 96 -10.28 15.08 -16.04
CA THR A 96 -10.27 15.53 -14.64
C THR A 96 -8.88 15.54 -14.02
N ASP A 97 -7.89 14.97 -14.69
CA ASP A 97 -6.54 14.88 -14.16
C ASP A 97 -5.79 16.20 -14.33
N VAL A 98 -5.04 16.58 -13.30
CA VAL A 98 -4.22 17.79 -13.32
C VAL A 98 -2.88 17.47 -13.97
N ILE A 99 -2.66 18.02 -15.16
CA ILE A 99 -1.42 17.84 -15.91
C ILE A 99 -0.57 19.09 -15.72
N THR A 100 0.66 18.92 -15.27
CA THR A 100 1.57 20.03 -15.04
C THR A 100 2.92 19.81 -15.71
N TYR A 101 3.55 20.90 -16.15
CA TYR A 101 4.95 20.91 -16.56
C TYR A 101 5.71 21.89 -15.68
N ASP A 102 6.71 21.40 -14.98
CA ASP A 102 7.44 22.10 -13.92
C ASP A 102 8.97 22.07 -14.07
N THR A 103 9.45 21.72 -15.25
CA THR A 103 10.89 21.66 -15.50
C THR A 103 11.41 22.97 -16.07
N THR A 104 12.47 23.50 -15.47
CA THR A 104 13.10 24.76 -15.87
C THR A 104 13.65 24.70 -17.29
N GLY A 105 13.16 25.57 -18.15
CA GLY A 105 13.59 25.69 -19.56
C GLY A 105 12.96 24.67 -20.51
N GLN A 106 11.94 23.96 -20.08
CA GLN A 106 11.22 22.92 -20.83
C GLN A 106 10.59 23.45 -22.14
N ALA A 107 10.51 22.58 -23.12
CA ALA A 107 9.68 22.72 -24.30
C ALA A 107 8.82 21.46 -24.42
N VAL A 108 7.54 21.63 -24.72
CA VAL A 108 6.59 20.52 -24.81
C VAL A 108 5.83 20.62 -26.13
N THR A 109 5.88 19.56 -26.92
CA THR A 109 5.03 19.43 -28.12
C THR A 109 3.99 18.37 -27.85
N ILE A 110 2.72 18.72 -27.95
CA ILE A 110 1.59 17.82 -27.79
C ILE A 110 0.83 17.67 -29.09
N VAL A 111 0.45 16.45 -29.41
CA VAL A 111 -0.29 16.11 -30.63
C VAL A 111 -1.55 15.35 -30.26
N TYR A 112 -2.67 15.70 -30.85
CA TYR A 112 -3.90 14.96 -30.69
C TYR A 112 -3.90 13.70 -31.55
N ALA A 113 -4.03 12.54 -30.95
CA ALA A 113 -3.99 11.25 -31.62
C ALA A 113 -5.41 10.81 -32.06
N ASP A 114 -6.28 10.62 -31.07
CA ASP A 114 -7.65 10.13 -31.28
C ASP A 114 -8.51 10.39 -30.01
N ALA A 115 -9.79 10.02 -30.06
CA ALA A 115 -10.70 10.22 -28.93
C ALA A 115 -10.36 9.32 -27.71
N THR A 116 -9.66 8.22 -27.90
CA THR A 116 -9.30 7.29 -26.80
C THR A 116 -8.07 7.76 -26.07
N ARG A 117 -7.03 8.15 -26.80
CA ARG A 117 -5.75 8.57 -26.23
C ARG A 117 -5.71 10.07 -25.98
N GLY A 118 -6.45 10.85 -26.76
CA GLY A 118 -6.48 12.30 -26.66
C GLY A 118 -5.18 12.96 -27.09
N TRP A 119 -4.74 13.96 -26.36
CA TRP A 119 -3.47 14.65 -26.54
C TRP A 119 -2.30 13.84 -26.00
N LEU A 120 -1.23 13.73 -26.80
CA LEU A 120 -0.02 13.01 -26.45
C LEU A 120 1.21 13.94 -26.56
N PRO A 121 2.06 14.02 -25.56
CA PRO A 121 3.36 14.68 -25.71
C PRO A 121 4.25 13.84 -26.64
N THR A 122 4.90 14.49 -27.62
CA THR A 122 5.78 13.84 -28.60
C THR A 122 7.23 14.31 -28.50
N VAL A 123 7.44 15.47 -27.89
CA VAL A 123 8.77 15.98 -27.51
C VAL A 123 8.71 16.20 -26.02
N ASP A 124 9.73 15.73 -25.32
CA ASP A 124 9.79 15.72 -23.86
C ASP A 124 8.83 14.68 -23.24
N ASP A 125 8.91 13.46 -23.77
CA ASP A 125 8.24 12.29 -23.22
C ASP A 125 8.82 11.85 -21.85
N ASP A 126 9.82 12.57 -21.36
CA ASP A 126 10.31 12.52 -19.98
C ASP A 126 9.34 13.14 -18.96
N THR A 127 8.16 13.55 -19.39
CA THR A 127 7.11 13.85 -18.43
C THR A 127 6.69 12.51 -17.84
N PRO A 128 7.17 12.15 -16.66
CA PRO A 128 6.73 10.91 -16.04
C PRO A 128 5.22 10.97 -15.97
N CYS A 129 4.57 9.84 -16.16
CA CYS A 129 3.15 9.66 -16.05
C CYS A 129 2.57 10.52 -14.90
N LYS A 130 2.37 11.80 -15.12
CA LYS A 130 1.79 12.74 -14.12
C LYS A 130 0.26 12.57 -14.02
N VAL A 131 -0.26 11.68 -14.83
CA VAL A 131 -1.60 11.18 -14.67
C VAL A 131 -1.64 10.30 -13.45
N THR A 132 -2.63 10.51 -12.61
CA THR A 132 -2.94 9.62 -11.48
C THR A 132 -2.81 8.18 -11.93
N TYR A 133 -2.00 7.41 -11.27
CA TYR A 133 -1.88 5.99 -11.58
C TYR A 133 -2.32 5.13 -10.40
N SER A 134 -2.66 3.89 -10.69
CA SER A 134 -3.19 2.99 -9.69
C SER A 134 -2.15 1.97 -9.23
N VAL A 135 -2.13 1.71 -7.93
CA VAL A 135 -1.24 0.74 -7.30
C VAL A 135 -2.04 -0.38 -6.63
N GLN A 136 -1.41 -1.53 -6.48
CA GLN A 136 -1.79 -2.55 -5.49
C GLN A 136 -1.09 -2.23 -4.18
N PHE A 137 -1.70 -2.60 -3.05
CA PHE A 137 -0.99 -2.58 -1.78
C PHE A 137 -1.36 -3.75 -0.88
N LEU A 138 -0.46 -4.04 0.04
CA LEU A 138 -0.66 -4.88 1.21
C LEU A 138 -0.16 -4.12 2.42
N VAL A 139 -1.01 -3.94 3.44
CA VAL A 139 -0.67 -3.34 4.73
C VAL A 139 -0.95 -4.36 5.82
N VAL A 140 0.10 -4.84 6.44
CA VAL A 140 0.04 -5.76 7.58
C VAL A 140 0.58 -5.06 8.81
N ALA A 141 -0.18 -5.04 9.89
CA ALA A 141 0.22 -4.46 11.16
C ALA A 141 1.08 -5.41 12.01
N GLY A 142 1.61 -4.94 13.12
CA GLY A 142 2.33 -5.78 14.06
C GLY A 142 1.41 -6.78 14.77
N GLY A 143 1.88 -8.01 15.00
CA GLY A 143 1.16 -9.02 15.78
C GLY A 143 1.23 -8.76 17.28
N GLY A 144 0.26 -9.26 18.04
CA GLY A 144 0.22 -9.13 19.50
C GLY A 144 1.21 -10.06 20.22
N GLY A 145 1.64 -9.64 21.40
CA GLY A 145 2.50 -10.42 22.29
C GLY A 145 1.74 -11.52 23.04
N CYS A 146 2.47 -12.49 23.55
CA CYS A 146 1.94 -13.56 24.40
C CYS A 146 1.65 -13.04 25.82
N GLY A 147 0.49 -13.38 26.37
CA GLY A 147 0.20 -13.24 27.78
C GLY A 147 0.66 -14.42 28.63
N PHE A 148 0.79 -14.22 29.94
CA PHE A 148 1.14 -15.30 30.86
C PHE A 148 0.04 -16.39 30.87
N TYR A 149 0.36 -17.62 31.26
CA TYR A 149 -0.53 -18.80 31.27
C TYR A 149 -1.18 -19.11 29.91
N TYR A 150 -0.41 -19.69 29.01
CA TYR A 150 -0.83 -20.38 27.78
C TYR A 150 -1.33 -19.53 26.62
N ALA A 151 -1.63 -18.24 26.84
CA ALA A 151 -2.35 -17.40 25.88
C ALA A 151 -1.47 -16.91 24.72
N ALA A 152 -1.89 -17.15 23.49
CA ALA A 152 -1.21 -16.69 22.28
C ALA A 152 -1.65 -15.29 21.87
N GLY A 153 -0.76 -14.55 21.19
CA GLY A 153 -1.09 -13.27 20.55
C GLY A 153 -1.84 -13.44 19.23
N GLY A 154 -2.74 -12.50 18.94
CA GLY A 154 -3.41 -12.38 17.66
C GLY A 154 -2.49 -11.80 16.59
N ALA A 155 -2.75 -12.07 15.32
CA ALA A 155 -2.05 -11.46 14.21
C ALA A 155 -2.38 -9.98 14.06
N GLY A 156 -1.47 -9.20 13.48
CA GLY A 156 -1.76 -7.86 12.98
C GLY A 156 -2.81 -7.90 11.89
N GLY A 157 -3.59 -6.83 11.78
CA GLY A 157 -4.59 -6.69 10.74
C GLY A 157 -3.97 -6.83 9.35
N TYR A 158 -4.70 -7.42 8.43
CA TYR A 158 -4.29 -7.67 7.05
C TYR A 158 -5.22 -6.94 6.09
N ARG A 159 -4.73 -5.93 5.38
CA ARG A 159 -5.52 -5.16 4.42
C ARG A 159 -4.81 -5.12 3.08
N THR A 160 -5.52 -5.49 2.02
CA THR A 160 -4.94 -5.53 0.68
C THR A 160 -5.93 -5.12 -0.39
N ILE A 161 -5.42 -4.44 -1.42
CA ILE A 161 -6.09 -4.33 -2.71
C ILE A 161 -5.29 -5.18 -3.70
N ALA A 162 -5.87 -6.29 -4.13
CA ALA A 162 -5.21 -7.27 -5.00
C ALA A 162 -5.11 -6.81 -6.46
N THR A 163 -5.84 -5.78 -6.85
CA THR A 163 -5.81 -5.16 -8.19
C THR A 163 -5.20 -3.76 -8.10
N LYS A 164 -4.70 -3.23 -9.20
CA LYS A 164 -4.24 -1.84 -9.26
C LYS A 164 -5.44 -0.90 -9.27
N ALA A 165 -6.07 -0.72 -8.10
CA ALA A 165 -7.29 0.06 -7.94
C ALA A 165 -7.17 1.22 -6.92
N PHE A 166 -6.02 1.37 -6.25
CA PHE A 166 -5.78 2.49 -5.36
C PHE A 166 -5.01 3.58 -6.11
N SER A 167 -5.66 4.71 -6.35
CA SER A 167 -5.09 5.83 -7.10
C SER A 167 -4.10 6.63 -6.25
N VAL A 168 -2.96 6.96 -6.84
CA VAL A 168 -1.94 7.82 -6.25
C VAL A 168 -1.60 8.95 -7.23
N ASN A 169 -1.28 10.12 -6.69
CA ASN A 169 -0.90 11.29 -7.48
C ASN A 169 0.62 11.33 -7.64
N PRO A 170 1.14 11.38 -8.86
CA PRO A 170 2.58 11.47 -9.10
C PRO A 170 3.21 12.67 -8.39
N GLY A 171 4.39 12.44 -7.83
CA GLY A 171 5.12 13.44 -7.06
C GLY A 171 4.60 13.68 -5.64
N THR A 172 3.46 13.08 -5.27
CA THR A 172 2.94 13.17 -3.90
C THR A 172 3.68 12.19 -2.99
N THR A 173 4.04 12.68 -1.81
CA THR A 173 4.65 11.87 -0.75
C THR A 173 3.58 11.32 0.17
N TYR A 174 3.53 10.00 0.29
CA TYR A 174 2.64 9.27 1.19
C TYR A 174 3.45 8.75 2.38
N PRO A 175 3.11 9.15 3.61
CA PRO A 175 3.79 8.61 4.79
C PRO A 175 3.49 7.11 4.94
N ILE A 176 4.49 6.39 5.39
CA ILE A 176 4.46 4.96 5.68
C ILE A 176 4.79 4.78 7.16
N THR A 177 3.92 4.09 7.90
CA THR A 177 4.20 3.63 9.27
C THR A 177 4.07 2.11 9.29
N VAL A 178 5.09 1.42 9.79
CA VAL A 178 5.11 -0.04 9.93
C VAL A 178 5.10 -0.40 11.40
N GLY A 179 4.02 -0.95 11.87
CA GLY A 179 3.80 -1.28 13.27
C GLY A 179 4.76 -2.36 13.79
N GLY A 180 5.32 -2.14 14.95
CA GLY A 180 6.11 -3.12 15.70
C GLY A 180 5.24 -4.23 16.25
N GLY A 181 5.83 -5.41 16.50
CA GLY A 181 5.17 -6.49 17.23
C GLY A 181 5.04 -6.16 18.72
N GLY A 182 3.92 -6.54 19.32
CA GLY A 182 3.68 -6.38 20.74
C GLY A 182 4.64 -7.24 21.56
N ALA A 183 5.10 -6.72 22.70
CA ALA A 183 5.96 -7.44 23.61
C ALA A 183 5.20 -8.58 24.32
N GLY A 184 5.86 -9.70 24.54
CA GLY A 184 5.37 -10.72 25.45
C GLY A 184 5.50 -10.28 26.91
N ALA A 185 4.75 -10.90 27.81
CA ALA A 185 4.79 -10.60 29.24
C ALA A 185 6.21 -10.80 29.79
N ALA A 186 6.71 -9.80 30.50
CA ALA A 186 8.09 -9.80 31.04
C ALA A 186 8.25 -10.48 32.40
N SER A 187 7.17 -10.62 33.17
CA SER A 187 7.21 -11.18 34.54
C SER A 187 5.98 -12.02 34.85
N ALA A 188 6.10 -12.82 35.93
CA ALA A 188 4.96 -13.56 36.52
C ALA A 188 3.85 -12.60 36.99
N PRO A 189 2.68 -13.16 37.31
CA PRO A 189 1.44 -12.42 37.48
C PRO A 189 1.56 -11.05 38.15
N PRO A 190 0.90 -10.01 37.61
CA PRO A 190 -0.02 -10.03 36.45
C PRO A 190 0.65 -9.70 35.11
N GLY A 191 1.58 -10.54 34.67
CA GLY A 191 2.30 -10.32 33.41
C GLY A 191 1.39 -10.29 32.19
N LEU A 192 1.20 -9.10 31.61
CA LEU A 192 0.42 -8.89 30.40
C LEU A 192 1.34 -8.72 29.20
N GLY A 193 0.99 -9.39 28.09
CA GLY A 193 1.52 -9.02 26.78
C GLY A 193 0.97 -7.65 26.36
N THR A 194 1.58 -7.06 25.34
CA THR A 194 1.05 -5.85 24.72
C THR A 194 0.51 -6.13 23.33
N PRO A 195 -0.50 -5.37 22.87
CA PRO A 195 -0.95 -5.46 21.49
C PRO A 195 0.17 -5.03 20.54
N GLY A 196 0.09 -5.44 19.30
CA GLY A 196 0.92 -4.94 18.21
C GLY A 196 0.56 -3.50 17.85
N GLU A 197 1.45 -2.83 17.12
CA GLU A 197 1.22 -1.47 16.65
C GLU A 197 0.56 -1.46 15.27
N ASN A 198 -0.11 -0.35 14.96
CA ASN A 198 -0.78 -0.17 13.68
C ASN A 198 0.22 0.06 12.55
N SER A 199 -0.12 -0.42 11.35
CA SER A 199 0.57 -0.01 10.11
C SER A 199 -0.33 0.90 9.28
N VAL A 200 0.27 1.93 8.65
CA VAL A 200 -0.48 2.95 7.91
C VAL A 200 0.17 3.21 6.55
N PHE A 201 -0.65 3.18 5.51
CA PHE A 201 -0.31 3.69 4.18
C PHE A 201 -1.42 4.65 3.72
N SER A 202 -1.09 5.91 3.52
CA SER A 202 -2.06 6.95 3.16
C SER A 202 -3.21 7.01 4.18
N THR A 203 -4.43 6.77 3.76
CA THR A 203 -5.62 6.69 4.61
C THR A 203 -5.92 5.28 5.13
N MET A 204 -5.11 4.29 4.74
CA MET A 204 -5.31 2.90 5.10
C MET A 204 -4.56 2.56 6.39
N THR A 205 -5.32 2.31 7.45
CA THR A 205 -4.78 1.81 8.73
C THR A 205 -5.14 0.35 8.88
N SER A 206 -4.14 -0.49 9.14
CA SER A 206 -4.28 -1.85 9.61
C SER A 206 -4.02 -1.86 11.11
N ALA A 207 -4.92 -2.39 11.90
CA ALA A 207 -4.80 -2.38 13.36
C ALA A 207 -3.83 -3.45 13.87
N GLY A 208 -3.09 -3.15 14.91
CA GLY A 208 -2.24 -4.12 15.58
C GLY A 208 -3.02 -5.32 16.10
N GLY A 209 -2.36 -6.45 16.23
CA GLY A 209 -2.94 -7.67 16.78
C GLY A 209 -3.13 -7.58 18.29
N GLY A 210 -4.20 -8.17 18.82
CA GLY A 210 -4.49 -8.20 20.25
C GLY A 210 -3.51 -9.10 21.02
N ALA A 211 -3.10 -8.67 22.21
CA ALA A 211 -2.29 -9.49 23.09
C ALA A 211 -3.10 -10.63 23.71
N GLY A 212 -2.44 -11.76 23.91
CA GLY A 212 -3.01 -12.86 24.67
C GLY A 212 -3.13 -12.54 26.16
N LYS A 213 -4.13 -13.13 26.84
CA LYS A 213 -4.34 -12.96 28.27
C LYS A 213 -4.70 -14.28 28.93
N GLY A 214 -4.03 -14.61 30.04
CA GLY A 214 -4.19 -15.92 30.67
C GLY A 214 -4.07 -15.91 32.19
N ASP A 215 -4.11 -14.78 32.85
CA ASP A 215 -3.88 -14.69 34.28
C ASP A 215 -5.20 -14.66 35.09
N SER A 216 -5.32 -15.58 36.06
CA SER A 216 -6.44 -15.65 36.97
C SER A 216 -6.46 -14.50 38.01
N SER A 217 -5.32 -13.89 38.28
CA SER A 217 -5.21 -12.75 39.20
C SER A 217 -5.60 -11.41 38.58
N ASN A 218 -5.72 -11.36 37.26
CA ASN A 218 -6.17 -10.18 36.50
C ASN A 218 -7.30 -10.57 35.55
N PRO A 219 -8.53 -10.75 36.07
CA PRO A 219 -9.67 -11.14 35.27
C PRO A 219 -10.00 -10.09 34.19
N GLY A 220 -10.35 -10.51 33.00
CA GLY A 220 -10.73 -9.68 31.87
C GLY A 220 -10.43 -10.36 30.56
N ASN A 221 -10.95 -9.82 29.48
CA ASN A 221 -10.79 -10.38 28.14
C ASN A 221 -9.35 -10.23 27.63
N ALA A 222 -8.94 -11.09 26.73
CA ALA A 222 -7.79 -10.84 25.89
C ALA A 222 -8.04 -9.61 25.00
N ASP A 223 -6.98 -8.99 24.50
CA ASP A 223 -7.12 -7.75 23.77
C ASP A 223 -7.75 -7.97 22.39
N ASP A 224 -8.63 -7.05 22.03
CA ASP A 224 -9.14 -6.90 20.67
C ASP A 224 -8.03 -6.37 19.75
N GLY A 225 -8.18 -6.54 18.44
CA GLY A 225 -7.22 -5.99 17.49
C GLY A 225 -7.59 -6.24 16.04
N GLY A 226 -6.63 -6.06 15.15
CA GLY A 226 -6.76 -6.51 13.77
C GLY A 226 -7.19 -7.97 13.73
N SER A 227 -6.47 -8.83 14.44
CA SER A 227 -6.95 -10.14 14.91
C SER A 227 -6.86 -10.18 16.44
N GLY A 228 -7.79 -10.84 17.07
CA GLY A 228 -7.88 -10.87 18.53
C GLY A 228 -6.87 -11.79 19.21
N GLY A 229 -6.42 -11.41 20.41
CA GLY A 229 -5.60 -12.26 21.27
C GLY A 229 -6.39 -13.47 21.83
N ALA A 230 -5.68 -14.51 22.21
CA ALA A 230 -6.27 -15.71 22.79
C ALA A 230 -6.47 -15.57 24.32
N MET A 231 -7.39 -16.36 24.86
CA MET A 231 -7.56 -16.55 26.28
C MET A 231 -6.87 -17.85 26.74
N GLY A 232 -6.06 -17.77 27.79
CA GLY A 232 -5.25 -18.89 28.25
C GLY A 232 -5.76 -19.61 29.50
N TYR A 233 -6.81 -19.12 30.14
CA TYR A 233 -7.37 -19.71 31.38
C TYR A 233 -8.89 -19.82 31.32
N THR A 234 -9.43 -20.80 32.06
CA THR A 234 -10.87 -21.15 32.01
C THR A 234 -11.80 -20.04 32.49
N PRO A 235 -13.01 -19.94 31.91
CA PRO A 235 -14.09 -19.13 32.49
C PRO A 235 -14.29 -19.40 33.99
N PRO A 236 -14.61 -18.38 34.82
CA PRO A 236 -15.21 -17.10 34.41
C PRO A 236 -14.22 -15.95 34.09
N TYR A 237 -12.99 -16.24 33.79
CA TYR A 237 -11.90 -15.22 33.79
C TYR A 237 -11.82 -14.33 32.55
N GLY A 238 -12.59 -14.55 31.51
CA GLY A 238 -12.67 -13.66 30.36
C GLY A 238 -12.93 -14.38 29.03
N ALA A 239 -13.06 -13.60 27.97
CA ALA A 239 -13.24 -14.04 26.61
C ALA A 239 -11.97 -13.82 25.78
N ALA A 240 -11.83 -14.51 24.66
CA ALA A 240 -10.85 -14.17 23.66
C ALA A 240 -11.13 -12.76 23.08
N GLY A 241 -10.10 -12.09 22.62
CA GLY A 241 -10.20 -10.82 21.95
C GLY A 241 -10.93 -10.93 20.62
N ALA A 242 -11.72 -9.92 20.29
CA ALA A 242 -12.37 -9.79 19.00
C ALA A 242 -11.37 -9.44 17.91
N GLY A 243 -11.58 -9.95 16.71
CA GLY A 243 -10.89 -9.51 15.51
C GLY A 243 -11.64 -8.39 14.79
N ASN A 244 -10.99 -7.78 13.80
CA ASN A 244 -11.53 -6.68 13.02
C ASN A 244 -11.94 -5.46 13.88
N VAL A 245 -11.11 -5.10 14.84
CA VAL A 245 -11.30 -3.94 15.73
C VAL A 245 -10.16 -2.93 15.52
N PRO A 246 -10.47 -1.67 15.17
CA PRO A 246 -11.79 -1.17 14.80
C PRO A 246 -12.31 -1.83 13.50
N PRO A 247 -13.64 -1.89 13.32
CA PRO A 247 -14.21 -2.42 12.09
C PRO A 247 -13.77 -1.62 10.88
N THR A 248 -13.47 -2.31 9.79
CA THR A 248 -13.06 -1.65 8.54
C THR A 248 -14.28 -1.08 7.82
N THR A 249 -14.34 0.25 7.72
CA THR A 249 -15.44 0.97 7.05
C THR A 249 -15.06 1.51 5.67
N CYS A 250 -13.77 1.49 5.33
CA CYS A 250 -13.23 2.01 4.07
C CYS A 250 -12.69 0.87 3.18
N THR A 251 -12.61 1.13 1.87
CA THR A 251 -11.97 0.22 0.91
C THR A 251 -10.48 0.01 1.23
N PRO A 252 -9.97 -1.24 1.24
CA PRO A 252 -10.69 -2.48 0.96
C PRO A 252 -11.69 -2.83 2.07
N THR A 253 -12.90 -3.19 1.67
CA THR A 253 -13.93 -3.68 2.58
C THR A 253 -13.65 -5.14 2.93
N GLY A 254 -13.94 -5.52 4.15
CA GLY A 254 -13.73 -6.88 4.66
C GLY A 254 -13.03 -6.86 6.01
N ALA A 255 -13.18 -7.93 6.75
CA ALA A 255 -12.52 -8.08 8.04
C ALA A 255 -11.00 -8.05 7.84
N GLN A 256 -10.28 -7.29 8.69
CA GLN A 256 -8.83 -7.28 8.72
C GLN A 256 -8.23 -8.44 9.52
N GLY A 257 -9.08 -9.23 10.19
CA GLY A 257 -8.70 -10.40 10.97
C GLY A 257 -9.87 -10.96 11.78
N PHE A 258 -9.62 -12.04 12.50
CA PHE A 258 -10.60 -12.85 13.20
C PHE A 258 -10.30 -12.94 14.71
N PRO A 259 -11.27 -13.36 15.52
CA PRO A 259 -11.09 -13.46 16.97
C PRO A 259 -10.08 -14.55 17.34
N GLY A 260 -9.55 -14.46 18.55
CA GLY A 260 -8.79 -15.52 19.18
C GLY A 260 -9.68 -16.67 19.66
N GLY A 261 -9.04 -17.78 20.05
CA GLY A 261 -9.64 -18.92 20.73
C GLY A 261 -9.60 -18.78 22.25
N VAL A 262 -10.42 -19.55 22.94
CA VAL A 262 -10.47 -19.67 24.39
C VAL A 262 -9.89 -21.00 24.86
N THR A 263 -9.71 -21.18 26.14
CA THR A 263 -9.47 -22.51 26.72
C THR A 263 -10.79 -23.15 27.16
N THR A 264 -10.94 -24.44 26.94
CA THR A 264 -12.09 -25.25 27.37
C THR A 264 -11.85 -26.03 28.69
N GLY A 265 -10.73 -25.81 29.33
CA GLY A 265 -10.34 -26.43 30.60
C GLY A 265 -8.94 -26.01 31.01
N SER A 266 -8.45 -26.46 32.18
CA SER A 266 -7.07 -26.11 32.62
C SER A 266 -6.01 -26.87 31.79
N GLY A 267 -4.94 -26.19 31.36
CA GLY A 267 -3.77 -26.83 30.76
C GLY A 267 -3.65 -26.78 29.26
N GLY A 268 -4.55 -26.07 28.55
CA GLY A 268 -4.40 -25.77 27.12
C GLY A 268 -4.94 -24.39 26.79
N GLY A 269 -4.11 -23.46 26.36
CA GLY A 269 -4.50 -22.10 25.97
C GLY A 269 -5.05 -22.05 24.55
N GLY A 270 -5.91 -21.05 24.26
CA GLY A 270 -6.41 -20.78 22.93
C GLY A 270 -5.30 -20.28 21.98
N GLY A 271 -5.48 -20.47 20.68
CA GLY A 271 -4.68 -19.87 19.64
C GLY A 271 -5.15 -18.44 19.33
N GLY A 272 -4.24 -17.55 18.96
CA GLY A 272 -4.57 -16.21 18.49
C GLY A 272 -5.31 -16.20 17.16
N GLY A 273 -6.13 -15.18 16.91
CA GLY A 273 -6.80 -14.99 15.63
C GLY A 273 -5.82 -14.70 14.51
N GLY A 274 -6.12 -15.11 13.28
CA GLY A 274 -5.37 -14.83 12.07
C GLY A 274 -6.15 -13.97 11.09
N ALA A 275 -5.53 -13.65 9.97
CA ALA A 275 -6.13 -12.80 8.94
C ALA A 275 -7.36 -13.41 8.28
N THR A 276 -7.46 -14.73 8.17
CA THR A 276 -8.53 -15.41 7.43
C THR A 276 -9.31 -16.42 8.25
N GLN A 277 -8.85 -16.71 9.48
CA GLN A 277 -9.48 -17.69 10.34
C GLN A 277 -9.33 -17.32 11.82
N ALA A 278 -10.33 -17.64 12.61
CA ALA A 278 -10.27 -17.54 14.07
C ALA A 278 -9.23 -18.52 14.65
N GLY A 279 -8.65 -18.12 15.78
CA GLY A 279 -7.84 -19.03 16.57
C GLY A 279 -8.69 -20.17 17.11
N GLN A 280 -8.09 -21.36 17.24
CA GLN A 280 -8.78 -22.52 17.78
C GLN A 280 -8.76 -22.52 19.31
N ASP A 281 -9.79 -23.12 19.90
CA ASP A 281 -9.84 -23.30 21.34
C ASP A 281 -8.81 -24.32 21.80
N GLY A 282 -8.18 -24.02 22.93
CA GLY A 282 -7.33 -24.97 23.63
C GLY A 282 -8.14 -26.01 24.38
N LYS A 283 -7.59 -27.20 24.52
CA LYS A 283 -8.22 -28.33 25.21
C LYS A 283 -7.57 -28.54 26.58
N GLY A 284 -8.39 -28.55 27.62
CA GLY A 284 -7.94 -28.78 28.98
C GLY A 284 -8.37 -30.12 29.56
N ALA A 285 -8.19 -30.32 30.89
CA ALA A 285 -8.48 -31.57 31.61
C ALA A 285 -9.92 -32.09 31.51
N SER A 286 -10.85 -31.26 31.07
CA SER A 286 -12.27 -31.66 30.89
C SER A 286 -12.54 -32.38 29.56
N THR A 287 -11.53 -32.48 28.67
CA THR A 287 -11.65 -33.22 27.40
C THR A 287 -11.06 -34.63 27.55
N PRO A 288 -11.71 -35.70 27.03
CA PRO A 288 -11.20 -37.07 27.14
C PRO A 288 -9.80 -37.21 26.49
N ALA A 289 -8.95 -38.04 27.12
CA ALA A 289 -7.68 -38.44 26.51
C ALA A 289 -7.93 -39.17 25.15
N PRO A 290 -7.04 -39.08 24.14
CA PRO A 290 -5.72 -38.48 24.19
C PRO A 290 -5.64 -36.98 23.85
N SER A 291 -6.77 -36.31 23.62
CA SER A 291 -6.80 -34.91 23.15
C SER A 291 -6.82 -33.86 24.27
N GLY A 292 -6.71 -34.25 25.54
CA GLY A 292 -6.58 -33.33 26.68
C GLY A 292 -5.25 -32.61 26.72
N TYR A 293 -5.24 -31.39 27.27
CA TYR A 293 -4.03 -30.55 27.47
C TYR A 293 -3.30 -30.07 26.18
N ALA A 294 -4.04 -29.90 25.09
CA ALA A 294 -3.49 -29.37 23.84
C ALA A 294 -3.74 -27.87 23.70
N GLY A 295 -2.76 -27.14 23.27
CA GLY A 295 -2.93 -25.76 22.84
C GLY A 295 -3.76 -25.66 21.55
N GLY A 296 -4.58 -24.62 21.44
CA GLY A 296 -5.32 -24.31 20.22
C GLY A 296 -4.38 -23.83 19.11
N ASN A 297 -4.64 -24.20 17.87
CA ASN A 297 -3.86 -23.70 16.75
C ASN A 297 -4.17 -22.22 16.50
N GLY A 298 -3.18 -21.46 16.06
CA GLY A 298 -3.36 -20.11 15.57
C GLY A 298 -4.23 -20.07 14.32
N GLY A 299 -4.98 -19.00 14.16
CA GLY A 299 -5.76 -18.73 12.96
C GLY A 299 -4.86 -18.53 11.73
N ALA A 300 -5.32 -18.99 10.57
CA ALA A 300 -4.55 -18.91 9.32
C ALA A 300 -4.32 -17.46 8.87
N GLY A 301 -3.19 -17.23 8.25
CA GLY A 301 -2.82 -15.97 7.63
C GLY A 301 -3.51 -15.72 6.29
N GLY A 302 -3.29 -14.54 5.74
CA GLY A 302 -3.70 -14.17 4.39
C GLY A 302 -2.57 -14.38 3.38
N THR A 303 -2.87 -15.00 2.26
CA THR A 303 -1.91 -15.22 1.17
C THR A 303 -2.00 -14.12 0.14
N SER A 304 -0.85 -13.54 -0.26
CA SER A 304 -0.76 -12.53 -1.32
C SER A 304 0.40 -12.82 -2.27
N THR A 305 0.20 -12.54 -3.54
CA THR A 305 1.22 -12.60 -4.60
C THR A 305 1.83 -11.24 -4.91
N ILE A 306 1.56 -10.23 -4.11
CA ILE A 306 2.02 -8.84 -4.36
C ILE A 306 3.54 -8.74 -4.48
N SER A 307 4.29 -9.56 -3.76
CA SER A 307 5.75 -9.64 -3.79
C SER A 307 6.32 -10.44 -4.97
N GLY A 308 5.47 -10.87 -5.91
CA GLY A 308 5.86 -11.70 -7.05
C GLY A 308 5.68 -13.20 -6.84
N THR A 309 5.67 -13.66 -5.60
CA THR A 309 5.39 -15.05 -5.20
C THR A 309 4.31 -15.10 -4.13
N ALA A 310 3.62 -16.23 -4.01
CA ALA A 310 2.61 -16.42 -2.98
C ALA A 310 3.27 -16.52 -1.59
N VAL A 311 2.95 -15.56 -0.71
CA VAL A 311 3.46 -15.52 0.67
C VAL A 311 2.29 -15.34 1.62
N GLU A 312 2.20 -16.22 2.61
CA GLU A 312 1.23 -16.13 3.69
C GLU A 312 1.76 -15.21 4.81
N ARG A 313 0.92 -14.31 5.34
CA ARG A 313 1.25 -13.36 6.40
C ARG A 313 0.08 -13.18 7.36
N ALA A 314 0.31 -12.59 8.51
CA ALA A 314 -0.68 -12.32 9.54
C ALA A 314 -1.38 -13.59 10.04
N GLY A 315 -0.62 -14.62 10.36
CA GLY A 315 -1.10 -15.80 11.06
C GLY A 315 -1.10 -15.58 12.57
N GLY A 316 -2.10 -16.11 13.27
CA GLY A 316 -2.18 -16.07 14.73
C GLY A 316 -1.16 -16.99 15.40
N GLY A 317 -0.80 -16.69 16.65
CA GLY A 317 0.07 -17.57 17.44
C GLY A 317 -0.66 -18.83 17.91
N GLY A 318 0.06 -19.96 18.03
CA GLY A 318 -0.46 -21.18 18.64
C GLY A 318 -0.45 -21.10 20.18
N GLY A 319 -1.51 -21.59 20.83
CA GLY A 319 -1.58 -21.67 22.30
C GLY A 319 -0.65 -22.71 22.89
N THR A 320 -0.22 -22.54 24.12
CA THR A 320 0.56 -23.57 24.85
C THR A 320 -0.36 -24.70 25.33
N GLY A 321 0.14 -25.92 25.30
CA GLY A 321 -0.51 -27.06 25.95
C GLY A 321 0.46 -27.87 26.79
N ILE A 322 -0.03 -28.56 27.82
CA ILE A 322 0.83 -29.43 28.67
C ILE A 322 1.38 -30.60 27.86
N GLN A 323 0.63 -31.14 26.93
CA GLN A 323 1.03 -32.29 26.10
C GLN A 323 1.51 -31.84 24.72
N THR A 324 0.75 -30.98 24.06
CA THR A 324 1.06 -30.49 22.70
C THR A 324 0.78 -29.00 22.60
N GLY A 325 1.70 -28.24 22.05
CA GLY A 325 1.51 -26.85 21.67
C GLY A 325 0.69 -26.73 20.40
N GLY A 326 -0.05 -25.66 20.27
CA GLY A 326 -0.76 -25.29 19.05
C GLY A 326 0.20 -24.92 17.92
N THR A 327 -0.13 -25.28 16.71
CA THR A 327 0.61 -24.88 15.50
C THR A 327 0.24 -23.49 15.04
N ALA A 328 1.07 -22.88 14.21
CA ALA A 328 0.81 -21.58 13.58
C ALA A 328 1.32 -21.58 12.14
N THR A 329 0.73 -20.75 11.29
CA THR A 329 1.13 -20.48 9.90
C THR A 329 1.28 -18.97 9.69
N GLY A 330 1.58 -18.53 8.47
CA GLY A 330 1.58 -17.11 8.12
C GLY A 330 2.48 -16.21 9.00
N GLY A 331 3.53 -16.77 9.55
CA GLY A 331 4.46 -16.04 10.43
C GLY A 331 4.05 -16.03 11.90
N GLY A 332 2.96 -16.67 12.29
CA GLY A 332 2.61 -16.85 13.70
C GLY A 332 3.64 -17.75 14.43
N GLY A 333 3.90 -17.45 15.70
CA GLY A 333 4.74 -18.27 16.56
C GLY A 333 3.96 -19.51 17.04
N ALA A 334 4.55 -20.69 16.94
CA ALA A 334 3.94 -21.89 17.49
C ALA A 334 3.94 -21.87 19.02
N GLY A 335 2.89 -22.40 19.62
CA GLY A 335 2.82 -22.68 21.06
C GLY A 335 3.76 -23.80 21.44
N MET A 336 4.18 -23.85 22.71
CA MET A 336 5.06 -24.88 23.23
C MET A 336 4.27 -25.99 23.91
N ALA A 337 4.82 -27.18 23.87
CA ALA A 337 4.43 -28.27 24.75
C ALA A 337 5.31 -28.21 26.00
N TYR A 338 4.71 -28.58 27.15
CA TYR A 338 5.41 -28.68 28.40
C TYR A 338 5.68 -27.33 29.11
N ILE A 339 5.87 -27.38 30.42
CA ILE A 339 6.05 -26.23 31.33
C ILE A 339 7.38 -26.37 32.09
N PRO A 340 8.20 -25.29 32.24
CA PRO A 340 8.02 -23.93 31.73
C PRO A 340 8.54 -23.73 30.30
N ALA A 341 7.83 -22.92 29.50
CA ALA A 341 8.23 -22.62 28.11
C ALA A 341 7.89 -21.17 27.73
N THR A 342 8.69 -20.57 26.87
CA THR A 342 8.56 -19.16 26.45
C THR A 342 7.61 -18.97 25.27
N GLY A 343 7.29 -20.00 24.52
CA GLY A 343 6.63 -19.88 23.22
C GLY A 343 7.59 -19.40 22.11
N ASN A 344 7.17 -19.50 20.88
CA ASN A 344 7.93 -18.96 19.75
C ASN A 344 7.46 -17.53 19.40
N PRO A 345 8.37 -16.61 19.08
CA PRO A 345 7.98 -15.29 18.64
C PRO A 345 7.30 -15.35 17.28
N GLY A 346 6.44 -14.37 17.02
CA GLY A 346 5.98 -14.10 15.67
C GLY A 346 7.12 -13.70 14.76
N THR A 347 7.08 -14.14 13.51
CA THR A 347 8.12 -13.84 12.53
C THR A 347 8.09 -12.35 12.17
N VAL A 348 9.23 -11.69 12.16
CA VAL A 348 9.36 -10.28 11.76
C VAL A 348 8.89 -10.08 10.32
N ASN A 349 8.32 -8.92 10.05
CA ASN A 349 7.82 -8.52 8.72
C ASN A 349 6.69 -9.43 8.18
N THR A 350 5.97 -10.06 9.08
CA THR A 350 4.80 -10.86 8.72
C THR A 350 3.52 -10.46 9.47
N GLY A 351 3.65 -9.69 10.57
CA GLY A 351 2.53 -9.40 11.45
C GLY A 351 2.01 -10.62 12.21
N GLY A 352 2.81 -11.67 12.34
CA GLY A 352 2.41 -12.89 13.04
C GLY A 352 2.27 -12.70 14.55
N GLY A 353 1.23 -13.28 15.16
CA GLY A 353 1.03 -13.27 16.61
C GLY A 353 2.05 -14.15 17.34
N ALA A 354 2.34 -13.84 18.60
CA ALA A 354 3.24 -14.63 19.45
C ALA A 354 2.66 -15.97 19.85
N GLY A 355 3.45 -17.02 19.89
CA GLY A 355 3.07 -18.31 20.47
C GLY A 355 2.93 -18.25 21.99
N GLY A 356 2.00 -19.01 22.55
CA GLY A 356 1.73 -19.10 23.98
C GLY A 356 2.92 -19.68 24.76
N GLY A 357 3.06 -19.24 26.00
CA GLY A 357 4.11 -19.68 26.93
C GLY A 357 3.65 -19.63 28.39
N THR A 358 4.51 -20.10 29.30
CA THR A 358 4.25 -20.17 30.76
C THR A 358 5.43 -19.71 31.59
N ALA A 359 6.57 -19.37 30.95
CA ALA A 359 7.77 -18.86 31.61
C ALA A 359 7.74 -17.33 31.72
N ILE A 360 8.78 -16.75 32.27
CA ILE A 360 9.05 -15.31 32.21
C ILE A 360 9.70 -14.95 30.86
N ASN A 361 9.63 -13.68 30.47
CA ASN A 361 10.13 -13.19 29.18
C ASN A 361 9.49 -13.91 28.00
N LEU A 362 8.19 -13.83 27.93
CA LEU A 362 7.39 -14.51 26.92
C LEU A 362 7.58 -13.93 25.52
N ALA A 363 7.14 -14.68 24.52
CA ALA A 363 7.34 -14.38 23.12
C ALA A 363 6.63 -13.09 22.67
N SER A 364 7.30 -12.32 21.83
CA SER A 364 6.76 -11.12 21.19
C SER A 364 6.10 -11.46 19.86
N GLY A 365 5.14 -10.66 19.44
CA GLY A 365 4.60 -10.68 18.09
C GLY A 365 5.63 -10.24 17.05
N GLY A 366 5.42 -10.58 15.80
CA GLY A 366 6.24 -10.14 14.67
C GLY A 366 5.85 -8.74 14.20
N SER A 367 6.80 -7.96 13.74
CA SER A 367 6.52 -6.66 13.11
C SER A 367 5.68 -6.81 11.84
N GLY A 368 4.97 -5.73 11.49
CA GLY A 368 4.22 -5.60 10.24
C GLY A 368 5.09 -5.43 9.01
N ILE A 369 4.44 -5.22 7.89
CA ILE A 369 5.07 -4.93 6.59
C ILE A 369 4.09 -4.17 5.69
N ILE A 370 4.63 -3.27 4.85
CA ILE A 370 3.85 -2.63 3.80
C ILE A 370 4.51 -2.92 2.45
N ILE A 371 3.71 -3.35 1.48
CA ILE A 371 4.15 -3.62 0.12
C ILE A 371 3.26 -2.86 -0.84
N ILE A 372 3.87 -2.10 -1.75
CA ILE A 372 3.18 -1.36 -2.80
C ILE A 372 3.70 -1.84 -4.14
N ARG A 373 2.79 -2.17 -5.07
CA ARG A 373 3.14 -2.62 -6.42
C ARG A 373 2.49 -1.74 -7.47
N ARG A 374 3.28 -1.21 -8.38
CA ARG A 374 2.88 -0.31 -9.48
C ARG A 374 3.46 -0.75 -10.82
N LEU A 375 2.96 -0.20 -11.90
CA LEU A 375 3.64 -0.29 -13.20
C LEU A 375 4.97 0.48 -13.14
N THR A 376 6.02 -0.11 -13.64
CA THR A 376 7.36 0.52 -13.67
C THR A 376 7.35 1.83 -14.45
N ALA A 377 6.63 1.87 -15.57
CA ALA A 377 6.54 3.04 -16.44
C ALA A 377 5.86 4.27 -15.80
N CYS A 378 5.13 4.11 -14.69
CA CYS A 378 4.36 5.20 -14.08
C CYS A 378 5.17 6.09 -13.13
N SER A 379 6.33 5.68 -12.67
CA SER A 379 7.16 6.45 -11.74
C SER A 379 8.58 5.90 -11.69
N THR A 380 9.54 6.77 -11.36
CA THR A 380 10.95 6.42 -11.09
C THR A 380 11.26 6.33 -9.60
N SER A 381 10.24 6.31 -8.74
CA SER A 381 10.41 6.24 -7.28
C SER A 381 11.29 5.06 -6.85
N THR A 382 12.22 5.34 -5.94
CA THR A 382 13.12 4.37 -5.30
C THR A 382 12.83 4.19 -3.81
N SER A 383 11.64 4.62 -3.34
CA SER A 383 11.24 4.55 -1.93
C SER A 383 11.16 3.11 -1.41
N GLY A 384 11.66 2.87 -0.22
CA GLY A 384 11.72 1.54 0.39
C GLY A 384 12.72 0.62 -0.29
N THR A 385 12.61 -0.69 -0.05
CA THR A 385 13.37 -1.70 -0.81
C THR A 385 12.65 -2.00 -2.11
N VAL A 386 13.33 -1.76 -3.24
CA VAL A 386 12.74 -1.87 -4.58
C VAL A 386 13.17 -3.15 -5.27
N THR A 387 12.17 -3.86 -5.82
CA THR A 387 12.38 -5.02 -6.71
C THR A 387 11.48 -4.92 -7.93
N THR A 388 11.76 -5.68 -8.97
CA THR A 388 10.95 -5.72 -10.21
C THR A 388 10.32 -7.09 -10.40
N CYS A 389 9.11 -7.12 -10.95
CA CYS A 389 8.41 -8.34 -11.30
C CYS A 389 7.64 -8.13 -12.62
N GLY A 390 8.19 -8.59 -13.72
CA GLY A 390 7.68 -8.31 -15.06
C GLY A 390 7.70 -6.80 -15.36
N SER A 391 6.57 -6.23 -15.71
CA SER A 391 6.40 -4.80 -15.96
C SER A 391 6.16 -3.98 -14.70
N ASP A 392 6.19 -4.60 -13.53
CA ASP A 392 5.86 -3.93 -12.26
C ASP A 392 7.10 -3.70 -11.40
N THR A 393 7.07 -2.60 -10.66
CA THR A 393 7.99 -2.27 -9.57
C THR A 393 7.28 -2.49 -8.24
N ILE A 394 7.98 -3.14 -7.31
CA ILE A 394 7.50 -3.49 -5.97
C ILE A 394 8.33 -2.73 -4.96
N HIS A 395 7.67 -1.97 -4.10
CA HIS A 395 8.26 -1.24 -2.97
C HIS A 395 7.90 -1.94 -1.68
N THR A 396 8.90 -2.34 -0.91
CA THR A 396 8.72 -3.04 0.37
C THR A 396 9.26 -2.19 1.51
N PHE A 397 8.43 -2.00 2.54
CA PHE A 397 8.76 -1.27 3.75
C PHE A 397 8.65 -2.20 4.95
N THR A 398 9.75 -2.33 5.68
CA THR A 398 9.87 -3.11 6.93
C THR A 398 10.08 -2.21 8.16
N GLY A 399 9.97 -0.92 7.99
CA GLY A 399 10.03 0.15 8.97
C GLY A 399 9.42 1.41 8.40
N ASP A 400 9.32 2.45 9.20
CA ASP A 400 8.75 3.73 8.80
C ASP A 400 9.50 4.36 7.63
N GLY A 401 8.78 5.14 6.83
CA GLY A 401 9.34 5.77 5.67
C GLY A 401 8.33 6.58 4.88
N THR A 402 8.62 6.79 3.62
CA THR A 402 7.72 7.48 2.69
C THR A 402 7.67 6.76 1.35
N PHE A 403 6.51 6.75 0.73
CA PHE A 403 6.35 6.38 -0.66
C PHE A 403 6.11 7.64 -1.48
N VAL A 404 7.02 7.95 -2.41
CA VAL A 404 6.84 9.02 -3.38
C VAL A 404 6.25 8.41 -4.64
N ALA A 405 5.04 8.81 -5.01
CA ALA A 405 4.31 8.25 -6.14
C ALA A 405 4.78 8.79 -7.49
#